data_c1750cac2797cd90b93489a172f32cdc
#
_entry.id   c1750cac2797cd90b93489a172f32cdc
#
_cell.length_a   1.000
_cell.length_b   1.000
_cell.length_c   1.000
_cell.angle_alpha   90.00
_cell.angle_beta   90.00
_cell.angle_gamma   90.00
#
_symmetry.space_group_name_H-M   'P 1'
#
loop_
_entity.id
_entity.type
_entity.pdbx_description
1 polymer ?
#
loop_
_entity_poly.entity_id
_entity_poly.type
_entity_poly.pdbx_seq_one_letter_code
_entity_poly.pdbx_strand_id
1 'polypeptide(L)'
;YNKDNSLNQLMKNQNKWAWFIGFFKNEKNTLTDLIQISDENLTNGIASMEHAKEENQIAPTDAYIQYKDGSFSIIEETLGSKFNIEELVKNIKVALSEGKQQLDVTKANGYVKPHVYKDDQDLNNQLKAANEYCLSAITYTTPKGKELG
;
A
#
# COMPACT_ATOMS: atom_id res chain seq x y z
N TYR A 1 -18.23 1.15 44.71
CA TYR A 1 -17.39 0.24 43.90
C TYR A 1 -17.54 0.71 42.47
N ASN A 2 -16.53 1.43 41.99
CA ASN A 2 -16.59 2.12 40.69
C ASN A 2 -16.07 1.15 39.62
N LYS A 3 -16.95 0.28 39.10
CA LYS A 3 -16.61 -0.71 38.05
C LYS A 3 -16.27 -0.08 36.66
N ASP A 4 -16.72 1.13 36.44
CA ASP A 4 -16.60 1.78 35.12
C ASP A 4 -15.20 2.33 34.83
N ASN A 5 -14.43 2.71 35.86
CA ASN A 5 -13.08 3.23 35.69
C ASN A 5 -12.03 2.16 35.43
N SER A 6 -12.23 0.94 35.92
CA SER A 6 -11.29 -0.17 35.71
C SER A 6 -11.41 -0.76 34.30
N LEU A 7 -12.63 -0.82 33.76
CA LEU A 7 -12.87 -1.25 32.37
C LEU A 7 -12.30 -0.26 31.34
N ASN A 8 -12.47 1.03 31.56
CA ASN A 8 -11.94 2.06 30.70
C ASN A 8 -10.40 2.15 30.74
N GLN A 9 -9.76 1.87 31.87
CA GLN A 9 -8.30 1.79 31.97
C GLN A 9 -7.74 0.50 31.34
N LEU A 10 -8.44 -0.62 31.46
CA LEU A 10 -8.08 -1.86 30.77
C LEU A 10 -8.22 -1.72 29.25
N MET A 11 -9.24 -1.03 28.79
CA MET A 11 -9.44 -0.76 27.34
C MET A 11 -8.40 0.20 26.74
N LYS A 12 -7.84 1.13 27.53
CA LYS A 12 -6.80 2.07 27.09
C LYS A 12 -5.42 1.43 26.95
N ASN A 13 -5.13 0.41 27.74
CA ASN A 13 -3.82 -0.26 27.76
C ASN A 13 -3.77 -1.58 26.97
N GLN A 14 -4.89 -2.06 26.45
CA GLN A 14 -4.90 -3.25 25.61
C GLN A 14 -4.76 -2.82 24.16
N ASN A 15 -3.79 -3.44 23.49
CA ASN A 15 -3.71 -3.44 22.04
C ASN A 15 -5.10 -3.82 21.50
N LYS A 16 -5.80 -2.90 20.83
CA LYS A 16 -7.20 -3.06 20.38
C LYS A 16 -7.41 -4.34 19.57
N TRP A 17 -6.34 -4.86 18.98
CA TRP A 17 -6.31 -6.15 18.30
C TRP A 17 -6.26 -7.36 19.25
N ALA A 18 -5.54 -7.26 20.36
CA ALA A 18 -5.47 -8.34 21.33
C ALA A 18 -6.83 -8.60 22.00
N TRP A 19 -7.65 -7.56 22.18
CA TRP A 19 -9.02 -7.68 22.67
C TRP A 19 -9.92 -8.40 21.66
N PHE A 20 -9.83 -8.01 20.39
CA PHE A 20 -10.59 -8.65 19.32
C PHE A 20 -10.23 -10.13 19.17
N ILE A 21 -8.94 -10.46 19.29
CA ILE A 21 -8.44 -11.84 19.26
C ILE A 21 -8.81 -12.59 20.56
N GLY A 22 -8.80 -11.92 21.72
CA GLY A 22 -9.16 -12.52 23.02
C GLY A 22 -10.61 -12.94 23.10
N PHE A 23 -11.51 -12.26 22.42
CA PHE A 23 -12.92 -12.61 22.34
C PHE A 23 -13.16 -13.97 21.65
N PHE A 24 -12.32 -14.32 20.68
CA PHE A 24 -12.43 -15.57 19.92
C PHE A 24 -11.70 -16.77 20.57
N LYS A 25 -10.93 -16.56 21.64
CA LYS A 25 -10.07 -17.60 22.21
C LYS A 25 -10.80 -18.64 23.06
N ASN A 26 -12.06 -18.43 23.41
CA ASN A 26 -12.72 -19.20 24.45
C ASN A 26 -13.82 -20.20 24.01
N GLU A 27 -14.14 -20.32 22.71
CA GLU A 27 -15.15 -21.30 22.31
C GLU A 27 -14.75 -22.08 21.07
N LYS A 28 -14.46 -23.36 21.28
CA LYS A 28 -14.23 -24.38 20.24
C LYS A 28 -15.53 -24.88 19.61
N ASN A 29 -16.54 -24.06 19.38
CA ASN A 29 -17.77 -24.51 18.75
C ASN A 29 -18.16 -23.58 17.63
N THR A 30 -18.08 -24.08 16.41
CA THR A 30 -18.85 -23.68 15.20
C THR A 30 -19.44 -22.26 15.21
N LEU A 31 -18.56 -21.26 15.32
CA LEU A 31 -18.95 -19.84 15.32
C LEU A 31 -19.07 -19.27 13.91
N THR A 32 -18.90 -20.07 12.88
CA THR A 32 -18.93 -19.65 11.48
C THR A 32 -20.29 -19.07 11.06
N ASP A 33 -21.38 -19.45 11.74
CA ASP A 33 -22.73 -18.98 11.38
C ASP A 33 -23.29 -17.87 12.30
N LEU A 34 -22.62 -17.56 13.43
CA LEU A 34 -23.18 -16.67 14.44
C LEU A 34 -22.58 -15.26 14.46
N ILE A 35 -21.45 -15.03 13.80
CA ILE A 35 -20.86 -13.69 13.73
C ILE A 35 -20.94 -13.18 12.29
N GLN A 36 -22.05 -12.57 11.94
CA GLN A 36 -22.10 -11.66 10.79
C GLN A 36 -21.26 -10.44 11.14
N ILE A 37 -19.94 -10.54 10.97
CA ILE A 37 -19.07 -9.38 11.04
C ILE A 37 -19.36 -8.57 9.77
N SER A 38 -20.08 -7.46 9.94
CA SER A 38 -20.40 -6.60 8.81
C SER A 38 -19.12 -5.94 8.29
N ASP A 39 -19.03 -5.75 6.99
CA ASP A 39 -17.91 -5.05 6.35
C ASP A 39 -17.74 -3.65 6.93
N GLU A 40 -18.83 -3.00 7.28
CA GLU A 40 -18.86 -1.70 7.91
C GLU A 40 -18.15 -1.70 9.27
N ASN A 41 -18.41 -2.69 10.12
CA ASN A 41 -17.77 -2.80 11.42
C ASN A 41 -16.26 -3.06 11.29
N LEU A 42 -15.84 -3.90 10.32
CA LEU A 42 -14.42 -4.12 10.04
C LEU A 42 -13.75 -2.87 9.49
N THR A 43 -14.39 -2.19 8.54
CA THR A 43 -13.88 -0.93 7.97
C THR A 43 -13.71 0.12 9.06
N ASN A 44 -14.71 0.33 9.91
CA ASN A 44 -14.66 1.26 11.02
C ASN A 44 -13.58 0.88 12.05
N GLY A 45 -13.43 -0.42 12.30
CA GLY A 45 -12.38 -0.96 13.17
C GLY A 45 -10.99 -0.65 12.62
N ILE A 46 -10.75 -0.88 11.34
CA ILE A 46 -9.48 -0.57 10.66
C ILE A 46 -9.25 0.95 10.69
N ALA A 47 -10.23 1.75 10.29
CA ALA A 47 -10.11 3.21 10.25
C ALA A 47 -9.82 3.85 11.63
N SER A 48 -10.23 3.18 12.72
CA SER A 48 -9.97 3.64 14.08
C SER A 48 -8.53 3.43 14.56
N MET A 49 -7.71 2.69 13.81
CA MET A 49 -6.32 2.44 14.18
C MET A 49 -5.46 3.69 13.96
N GLU A 50 -4.45 3.88 14.81
CA GLU A 50 -3.51 4.99 14.71
C GLU A 50 -2.80 5.04 13.34
N HIS A 51 -2.38 3.86 12.85
CA HIS A 51 -1.71 3.73 11.55
C HIS A 51 -2.65 3.89 10.34
N ALA A 52 -3.97 3.84 10.56
CA ALA A 52 -4.96 4.04 9.51
C ALA A 52 -5.41 5.49 9.38
N LYS A 53 -4.98 6.37 10.28
CA LYS A 53 -5.24 7.80 10.16
C LYS A 53 -4.51 8.36 8.94
N GLU A 54 -5.18 9.23 8.20
CA GLU A 54 -4.67 9.79 6.94
C GLU A 54 -3.32 10.51 7.14
N GLU A 55 -3.13 11.16 8.27
CA GLU A 55 -1.89 11.84 8.67
C GLU A 55 -0.70 10.89 8.86
N ASN A 56 -0.94 9.60 9.12
CA ASN A 56 0.07 8.57 9.36
C ASN A 56 0.26 7.65 8.14
N GLN A 57 -0.43 7.92 7.04
CA GLN A 57 -0.36 7.14 5.83
C GLN A 57 0.44 7.87 4.74
N ILE A 58 1.31 7.12 4.09
CA ILE A 58 2.05 7.59 2.92
C ILE A 58 1.43 6.91 1.70
N ALA A 59 0.96 7.71 0.74
CA ALA A 59 0.48 7.18 -0.53
C ALA A 59 1.67 6.62 -1.34
N PRO A 60 1.48 5.50 -2.06
CA PRO A 60 2.48 5.03 -2.98
C PRO A 60 2.65 6.02 -4.14
N THR A 61 3.83 6.05 -4.72
CA THR A 61 4.10 6.79 -5.96
C THR A 61 4.61 5.84 -7.02
N ASP A 62 4.19 6.05 -8.26
CA ASP A 62 4.64 5.25 -9.39
C ASP A 62 6.08 5.62 -9.79
N ALA A 63 6.80 4.67 -10.36
CA ALA A 63 8.06 4.95 -11.02
C ALA A 63 7.82 5.83 -12.26
N TYR A 64 8.73 6.75 -12.53
CA TYR A 64 8.61 7.67 -13.67
C TYR A 64 9.97 8.03 -14.25
N ILE A 65 9.97 8.52 -15.48
CA ILE A 65 11.17 8.97 -16.17
C ILE A 65 11.41 10.45 -15.85
N GLN A 66 12.62 10.77 -15.41
CA GLN A 66 13.07 12.14 -15.16
C GLN A 66 14.28 12.47 -16.03
N TYR A 67 14.26 13.66 -16.63
CA TYR A 67 15.43 14.23 -17.29
C TYR A 67 16.29 14.99 -16.28
N LYS A 68 17.56 14.63 -16.22
CA LYS A 68 18.52 15.31 -15.37
C LYS A 68 19.93 15.21 -15.96
N ASP A 69 20.67 16.31 -15.92
CA ASP A 69 22.09 16.35 -16.29
C ASP A 69 22.39 15.81 -17.71
N GLY A 70 21.50 16.07 -18.68
CA GLY A 70 21.69 15.67 -20.05
C GLY A 70 21.21 14.26 -20.42
N SER A 71 20.59 13.53 -19.50
CA SER A 71 20.06 12.19 -19.74
C SER A 71 18.74 11.95 -19.02
N PHE A 72 17.98 10.98 -19.52
CA PHE A 72 16.81 10.46 -18.82
C PHE A 72 17.18 9.30 -17.92
N SER A 73 16.55 9.25 -16.75
CA SER A 73 16.69 8.16 -15.79
C SER A 73 15.35 7.82 -15.16
N ILE A 74 15.18 6.59 -14.71
CA ILE A 74 14.00 6.18 -13.93
C ILE A 74 14.20 6.60 -12.48
N ILE A 75 13.19 7.31 -11.96
CA ILE A 75 13.00 7.48 -10.52
C ILE A 75 12.15 6.32 -10.06
N GLU A 76 12.64 5.60 -9.05
CA GLU A 76 11.98 4.41 -8.51
C GLU A 76 10.65 4.75 -7.85
N GLU A 77 9.74 3.82 -7.88
CA GLU A 77 8.49 3.87 -7.13
C GLU A 77 8.73 3.92 -5.62
N THR A 78 7.78 4.50 -4.91
CA THR A 78 7.75 4.45 -3.45
C THR A 78 6.60 3.57 -2.99
N LEU A 79 6.92 2.54 -2.22
CA LEU A 79 5.94 1.72 -1.55
C LEU A 79 5.36 2.52 -0.38
N GLY A 80 4.11 2.93 -0.49
CA GLY A 80 3.45 3.65 0.57
C GLY A 80 3.06 2.76 1.78
N SER A 81 2.50 3.41 2.80
CA SER A 81 1.89 2.74 3.96
C SER A 81 0.36 2.86 3.98
N LYS A 82 -0.24 3.36 2.90
CA LYS A 82 -1.69 3.51 2.79
C LYS A 82 -2.38 2.15 2.75
N PHE A 83 -3.34 1.94 3.65
CA PHE A 83 -4.09 0.68 3.70
C PHE A 83 -5.04 0.53 2.52
N ASN A 84 -5.06 -0.68 1.97
CA ASN A 84 -6.11 -1.15 1.07
C ASN A 84 -7.22 -1.79 1.93
N ILE A 85 -8.18 -0.98 2.33
CA ILE A 85 -9.23 -1.37 3.28
C ILE A 85 -10.08 -2.53 2.74
N GLU A 86 -10.41 -2.53 1.45
CA GLU A 86 -11.22 -3.57 0.83
C GLU A 86 -10.52 -4.94 0.91
N GLU A 87 -9.25 -5.00 0.52
CA GLU A 87 -8.48 -6.25 0.60
C GLU A 87 -8.23 -6.66 2.06
N LEU A 88 -8.02 -5.72 2.98
CA LEU A 88 -7.89 -6.03 4.40
C LEU A 88 -9.17 -6.64 4.97
N VAL A 89 -10.33 -6.05 4.73
CA VAL A 89 -11.62 -6.56 5.18
C VAL A 89 -11.85 -7.98 4.67
N LYS A 90 -11.61 -8.21 3.39
CA LYS A 90 -11.73 -9.53 2.77
C LYS A 90 -10.81 -10.57 3.42
N ASN A 91 -9.53 -10.24 3.59
CA ASN A 91 -8.55 -11.16 4.15
C ASN A 91 -8.73 -11.38 5.66
N ILE A 92 -9.22 -10.38 6.40
CA ILE A 92 -9.61 -10.54 7.81
C ILE A 92 -10.76 -11.55 7.92
N LYS A 93 -11.78 -11.47 7.07
CA LYS A 93 -12.89 -12.45 7.07
C LYS A 93 -12.41 -13.87 6.81
N VAL A 94 -11.53 -14.03 5.81
CA VAL A 94 -10.92 -15.34 5.52
C VAL A 94 -10.13 -15.84 6.72
N ALA A 95 -9.27 -15.02 7.31
CA ALA A 95 -8.47 -15.39 8.47
C ALA A 95 -9.35 -15.80 9.67
N LEU A 96 -10.45 -15.09 9.89
CA LEU A 96 -11.42 -15.40 10.94
C LEU A 96 -12.12 -16.74 10.68
N SER A 97 -12.55 -17.00 9.45
CA SER A 97 -13.19 -18.27 9.08
C SER A 97 -12.26 -19.47 9.24
N GLU A 98 -10.95 -19.24 9.08
CA GLU A 98 -9.90 -20.25 9.28
C GLU A 98 -9.43 -20.36 10.75
N GLY A 99 -9.98 -19.55 11.65
CA GLY A 99 -9.57 -19.51 13.05
C GLY A 99 -8.17 -18.95 13.28
N LYS A 100 -7.62 -18.19 12.32
CA LYS A 100 -6.31 -17.55 12.45
C LYS A 100 -6.36 -16.42 13.46
N GLN A 101 -5.35 -16.36 14.32
CA GLN A 101 -5.23 -15.32 15.35
C GLN A 101 -4.41 -14.12 14.92
N GLN A 102 -3.75 -14.18 13.77
CA GLN A 102 -2.87 -13.14 13.24
C GLN A 102 -3.03 -13.07 11.72
N LEU A 103 -2.95 -11.86 11.19
CA LEU A 103 -2.92 -11.58 9.76
C LEU A 103 -1.70 -10.71 9.48
N ASP A 104 -0.84 -11.17 8.59
CA ASP A 104 0.26 -10.37 8.05
C ASP A 104 -0.30 -9.45 6.96
N VAL A 105 -0.34 -8.16 7.25
CA VAL A 105 -0.92 -7.13 6.37
C VAL A 105 -0.22 -7.10 5.00
N THR A 106 1.10 -7.30 4.98
CA THR A 106 1.89 -7.29 3.74
C THR A 106 1.53 -8.48 2.85
N LYS A 107 1.47 -9.68 3.43
CA LYS A 107 1.07 -10.90 2.70
C LYS A 107 -0.39 -10.89 2.28
N ALA A 108 -1.21 -10.17 3.00
CA ALA A 108 -2.62 -9.98 2.71
C ALA A 108 -2.90 -8.88 1.67
N ASN A 109 -1.89 -8.36 0.98
CA ASN A 109 -2.04 -7.22 0.08
C ASN A 109 -2.76 -6.02 0.73
N GLY A 110 -2.53 -5.84 2.03
CA GLY A 110 -3.22 -4.85 2.83
C GLY A 110 -2.78 -3.41 2.62
N TYR A 111 -1.80 -3.16 1.76
CA TYR A 111 -1.36 -1.83 1.36
C TYR A 111 -1.71 -1.54 -0.09
N VAL A 112 -2.00 -0.29 -0.39
CA VAL A 112 -2.12 0.20 -1.77
C VAL A 112 -0.75 0.12 -2.41
N LYS A 113 -0.69 -0.41 -3.63
CA LYS A 113 0.55 -0.59 -4.39
C LYS A 113 0.68 0.46 -5.47
N PRO A 114 1.91 0.83 -5.87
CA PRO A 114 2.14 1.58 -7.10
C PRO A 114 1.59 0.81 -8.31
N HIS A 115 1.22 1.54 -9.35
CA HIS A 115 0.77 0.96 -10.62
C HIS A 115 1.95 0.67 -11.56
N VAL A 116 3.00 1.51 -11.49
CA VAL A 116 4.19 1.39 -12.33
C VAL A 116 5.41 1.19 -11.43
N TYR A 117 6.18 0.16 -11.74
CA TYR A 117 7.43 -0.19 -11.05
C TYR A 117 8.63 0.12 -11.93
N LYS A 118 9.81 0.27 -11.35
CA LYS A 118 11.06 0.53 -12.09
C LYS A 118 11.44 -0.52 -13.13
N ASP A 119 10.98 -1.75 -12.92
CA ASP A 119 11.19 -2.89 -13.80
C ASP A 119 10.08 -3.05 -14.85
N ASP A 120 9.12 -2.13 -14.90
CA ASP A 120 8.08 -2.10 -15.92
C ASP A 120 8.70 -2.01 -17.32
N GLN A 121 8.27 -2.91 -18.22
CA GLN A 121 8.85 -3.03 -19.53
C GLN A 121 8.58 -1.81 -20.42
N ASP A 122 7.37 -1.26 -20.34
CA ASP A 122 6.98 -0.09 -21.12
C ASP A 122 7.75 1.15 -20.68
N LEU A 123 7.92 1.34 -19.39
CA LEU A 123 8.72 2.43 -18.81
C LEU A 123 10.18 2.32 -19.27
N ASN A 124 10.77 1.13 -19.24
CA ASN A 124 12.14 0.90 -19.66
C ASN A 124 12.32 1.09 -21.18
N ASN A 125 11.34 0.69 -22.00
CA ASN A 125 11.34 0.94 -23.44
C ASN A 125 11.27 2.44 -23.74
N GLN A 126 10.45 3.19 -23.02
CA GLN A 126 10.34 4.64 -23.12
C GLN A 126 11.65 5.33 -22.72
N LEU A 127 12.30 4.87 -21.65
CA LEU A 127 13.59 5.38 -21.19
C LEU A 127 14.66 5.21 -22.28
N LYS A 128 14.72 4.01 -22.87
CA LYS A 128 15.66 3.70 -23.95
C LYS A 128 15.45 4.63 -25.14
N ALA A 129 14.21 4.74 -25.62
CA ALA A 129 13.87 5.62 -26.74
C ALA A 129 14.20 7.10 -26.43
N ALA A 130 13.85 7.59 -25.24
CA ALA A 130 14.14 8.95 -24.83
C ALA A 130 15.65 9.26 -24.85
N ASN A 131 16.47 8.35 -24.35
CA ASN A 131 17.92 8.54 -24.35
C ASN A 131 18.53 8.42 -25.76
N GLU A 132 17.99 7.55 -26.62
CA GLU A 132 18.41 7.48 -28.03
C GLU A 132 18.14 8.79 -28.77
N TYR A 133 16.99 9.43 -28.53
CA TYR A 133 16.70 10.75 -29.10
C TYR A 133 17.62 11.86 -28.56
N CYS A 134 17.98 11.81 -27.29
CA CYS A 134 18.91 12.80 -26.70
C CYS A 134 20.34 12.70 -27.24
N LEU A 135 20.74 11.52 -27.70
CA LEU A 135 22.05 11.27 -28.30
C LEU A 135 22.07 11.61 -29.81
N SER A 136 20.91 11.91 -30.41
CA SER A 136 20.83 12.24 -31.84
C SER A 136 21.36 13.62 -32.09
N ALA A 137 22.45 13.74 -32.82
CA ALA A 137 22.98 14.98 -33.31
C ALA A 137 22.35 15.30 -34.68
N ILE A 138 21.76 16.51 -34.81
CA ILE A 138 21.25 16.99 -36.09
C ILE A 138 22.33 17.92 -36.70
N THR A 139 22.94 17.45 -37.78
CA THR A 139 23.90 18.25 -38.52
C THR A 139 23.21 18.88 -39.73
N TYR A 140 23.19 20.18 -39.77
CA TYR A 140 22.73 20.95 -40.95
C TYR A 140 23.90 21.22 -41.90
N THR A 141 23.75 20.78 -43.14
CA THR A 141 24.71 21.11 -44.18
C THR A 141 24.09 22.17 -45.11
N THR A 142 24.74 23.30 -45.23
CA THR A 142 24.29 24.34 -46.18
C THR A 142 24.48 23.86 -47.63
N PRO A 143 23.76 24.41 -48.61
CA PRO A 143 23.95 24.11 -50.03
C PRO A 143 25.40 24.33 -50.55
N LYS A 144 26.22 25.04 -49.79
CA LYS A 144 27.64 25.27 -50.05
C LYS A 144 28.57 24.31 -49.28
N GLY A 145 28.02 23.27 -48.71
CA GLY A 145 28.77 22.24 -47.97
C GLY A 145 29.32 22.65 -46.60
N LYS A 146 28.88 23.78 -46.04
CA LYS A 146 29.30 24.18 -44.70
C LYS A 146 28.38 23.55 -43.65
N GLU A 147 28.96 22.79 -42.73
CA GLU A 147 28.24 22.28 -41.55
C GLU A 147 27.97 23.44 -40.58
N LEU A 148 26.72 23.44 -40.08
CA LEU A 148 26.29 24.33 -39.02
C LEU A 148 25.91 23.39 -37.84
N GLY A 149 26.81 23.25 -36.90
CA GLY A 149 26.62 22.49 -35.67
C GLY A 149 26.33 23.41 -34.49
#